data_2436031e35de9dffc0944f94fb419dd6
#
_entry.id   2436031e35de9dffc0944f94fb419dd6
#
_cell.length_a   1.000
_cell.length_b   1.000
_cell.length_c   1.000
_cell.angle_alpha   90.00
_cell.angle_beta   90.00
_cell.angle_gamma   90.00
#
_symmetry.space_group_name_H-M   'P 1'
#
loop_
_entity.id
_entity.type
_entity.pdbx_description
1 polymer ?
#
loop_
_entity_poly.entity_id
_entity_poly.type
_entity_poly.pdbx_seq_one_letter_code
_entity_poly.pdbx_strand_id
1 'polypeptide(L)'
;LVGSEMCIRDRDNRVLLGFSGGIDSFAAVGLLQAAGYHVTALTLDMRGDSALLEKARLRAGALGIPWRMRSVRERFEREVVDYFTDSYFRGCTPAPCTRCNSRIKWPCLAAEADALGIRHIATGHYFRITSAGGKRYVTRAADNRKDQSYYLWDLPQEILDRVLTPMGTVIKRNIVEELADRRESMGVCFLEGRPCRDFLRSRDKTEALRPGPIIDSAGHRLGTHDGAALY
;
A
#
# COMPACT_ATOMS: atom_id res chain seq x y z
N LEU A 1 40.48 -10.66 -10.86
CA LEU A 1 39.42 -11.58 -10.39
C LEU A 1 38.81 -11.17 -9.03
N VAL A 2 39.47 -10.27 -8.25
CA VAL A 2 38.99 -9.79 -6.95
C VAL A 2 37.86 -8.73 -7.08
N GLY A 3 37.75 -8.05 -8.22
CA GLY A 3 36.75 -6.99 -8.43
C GLY A 3 35.32 -7.48 -8.73
N SER A 4 35.14 -8.71 -9.23
CA SER A 4 33.82 -9.22 -9.61
C SER A 4 32.98 -9.76 -8.42
N GLU A 5 33.62 -10.35 -7.42
CA GLU A 5 32.93 -10.87 -6.23
C GLU A 5 32.49 -9.74 -5.28
N MET A 6 33.28 -8.66 -5.16
CA MET A 6 32.90 -7.50 -4.38
C MET A 6 31.70 -6.76 -5.00
N CYS A 7 31.62 -6.68 -6.34
CA CYS A 7 30.45 -6.11 -7.03
C CYS A 7 29.16 -6.94 -6.88
N ILE A 8 29.25 -8.26 -6.74
CA ILE A 8 28.09 -9.15 -6.60
C ILE A 8 27.53 -9.08 -5.18
N ARG A 9 28.37 -9.10 -4.15
CA ARG A 9 27.97 -8.94 -2.75
C ARG A 9 27.33 -7.57 -2.48
N ASP A 10 27.86 -6.51 -3.08
CA ASP A 10 27.34 -5.14 -2.91
C ASP A 10 25.97 -4.96 -3.60
N ARG A 11 25.69 -5.70 -4.67
CA ARG A 11 24.40 -5.67 -5.36
C ARG A 11 23.28 -6.36 -4.57
N ASP A 12 23.59 -7.41 -3.83
CA ASP A 12 22.61 -8.16 -3.05
C ASP A 12 22.16 -7.43 -1.77
N ASN A 13 22.92 -6.43 -1.30
CA ASN A 13 22.58 -5.65 -0.11
C ASN A 13 21.81 -4.36 -0.41
N ARG A 14 21.38 -4.12 -1.65
CA ARG A 14 20.55 -2.95 -2.00
C ARG A 14 19.08 -3.31 -1.93
N VAL A 15 18.27 -2.38 -1.41
CA VAL A 15 16.81 -2.54 -1.35
C VAL A 15 16.11 -1.26 -1.79
N LEU A 16 15.07 -1.40 -2.63
CA LEU A 16 14.16 -0.32 -2.95
C LEU A 16 12.94 -0.41 -2.01
N LEU A 17 12.75 0.63 -1.20
CA LEU A 17 11.66 0.69 -0.23
C LEU A 17 10.55 1.60 -0.73
N GLY A 18 9.32 1.08 -0.81
CA GLY A 18 8.12 1.90 -0.96
C GLY A 18 7.94 2.79 0.26
N PHE A 19 8.19 4.10 0.09
CA PHE A 19 8.33 5.07 1.17
C PHE A 19 7.24 6.16 1.09
N SER A 20 6.33 6.14 2.04
CA SER A 20 5.25 7.14 2.13
C SER A 20 5.63 8.37 2.96
N GLY A 21 6.77 8.36 3.63
CA GLY A 21 7.12 9.35 4.64
C GLY A 21 6.31 9.24 5.94
N GLY A 22 5.47 8.20 6.10
CA GLY A 22 4.80 7.86 7.36
C GLY A 22 5.71 7.10 8.32
N ILE A 23 5.29 7.00 9.59
CA ILE A 23 6.05 6.37 10.69
C ILE A 23 6.52 4.96 10.32
N ASP A 24 5.64 4.12 9.77
CA ASP A 24 5.95 2.72 9.48
C ASP A 24 7.02 2.58 8.39
N SER A 25 6.94 3.39 7.34
CA SER A 25 7.96 3.39 6.28
C SER A 25 9.28 4.01 6.77
N PHE A 26 9.23 4.96 7.69
CA PHE A 26 10.40 5.54 8.33
C PHE A 26 11.13 4.49 9.19
N ALA A 27 10.39 3.78 10.06
CA ALA A 27 10.94 2.70 10.89
C ALA A 27 11.52 1.55 10.05
N ALA A 28 10.87 1.22 8.92
CA ALA A 28 11.35 0.20 8.00
C ALA A 28 12.75 0.53 7.44
N VAL A 29 13.08 1.82 7.21
CA VAL A 29 14.44 2.22 6.81
C VAL A 29 15.46 1.84 7.87
N GLY A 30 15.24 2.23 9.12
CA GLY A 30 16.17 1.93 10.22
C GLY A 30 16.40 0.44 10.41
N LEU A 31 15.34 -0.37 10.32
CA LEU A 31 15.42 -1.83 10.41
C LEU A 31 16.22 -2.45 9.27
N LEU A 32 16.03 -1.96 8.04
CA LEU A 32 16.78 -2.44 6.88
C LEU A 32 18.25 -2.03 6.96
N GLN A 33 18.54 -0.81 7.37
CA GLN A 33 19.92 -0.34 7.58
C GLN A 33 20.62 -1.13 8.69
N ALA A 34 19.94 -1.40 9.81
CA ALA A 34 20.47 -2.23 10.90
C ALA A 34 20.74 -3.68 10.43
N ALA A 35 19.99 -4.18 9.46
CA ALA A 35 20.21 -5.47 8.81
C ALA A 35 21.30 -5.44 7.71
N GLY A 36 21.98 -4.30 7.49
CA GLY A 36 23.08 -4.14 6.54
C GLY A 36 22.66 -3.80 5.11
N TYR A 37 21.40 -3.39 4.88
CA TYR A 37 20.94 -3.00 3.54
C TYR A 37 21.17 -1.52 3.26
N HIS A 38 21.57 -1.23 2.02
CA HIS A 38 21.57 0.12 1.46
C HIS A 38 20.19 0.45 0.89
N VAL A 39 19.46 1.33 1.58
CA VAL A 39 18.07 1.65 1.26
C VAL A 39 17.99 2.81 0.26
N THR A 40 17.22 2.63 -0.81
CA THR A 40 16.72 3.70 -1.69
C THR A 40 15.22 3.84 -1.47
N ALA A 41 14.74 5.04 -1.21
CA ALA A 41 13.33 5.33 -1.02
C ALA A 41 12.61 5.62 -2.34
N LEU A 42 11.46 5.00 -2.59
CA LEU A 42 10.55 5.32 -3.70
C LEU A 42 9.20 5.77 -3.17
N THR A 43 8.80 6.99 -3.47
CA THR A 43 7.45 7.50 -3.19
C THR A 43 6.61 7.46 -4.47
N LEU A 44 5.47 6.78 -4.41
CA LEU A 44 4.49 6.76 -5.50
C LEU A 44 3.51 7.92 -5.31
N ASP A 45 3.51 8.84 -6.27
CA ASP A 45 2.53 9.92 -6.31
C ASP A 45 1.23 9.41 -6.94
N MET A 46 0.25 9.12 -6.10
CA MET A 46 -1.04 8.56 -6.49
C MET A 46 -2.12 9.64 -6.71
N ARG A 47 -1.96 10.84 -6.12
CA ARG A 47 -3.04 11.83 -6.05
C ARG A 47 -2.61 13.27 -6.31
N GLY A 48 -1.35 13.54 -6.50
CA GLY A 48 -0.83 14.90 -6.66
C GLY A 48 -0.69 15.68 -5.35
N ASP A 49 -0.60 15.00 -4.23
CA ASP A 49 -0.42 15.61 -2.91
C ASP A 49 1.03 16.07 -2.73
N SER A 50 1.29 17.34 -3.07
CA SER A 50 2.62 17.94 -2.98
C SER A 50 3.15 18.01 -1.55
N ALA A 51 2.29 18.18 -0.55
CA ALA A 51 2.70 18.23 0.85
C ALA A 51 3.19 16.86 1.34
N LEU A 52 2.50 15.79 0.92
CA LEU A 52 2.92 14.43 1.22
C LEU A 52 4.26 14.08 0.54
N LEU A 53 4.44 14.47 -0.71
CA LEU A 53 5.68 14.26 -1.45
C LEU A 53 6.85 15.01 -0.82
N GLU A 54 6.65 16.27 -0.43
CA GLU A 54 7.68 17.07 0.23
C GLU A 54 8.03 16.51 1.61
N LYS A 55 7.03 16.09 2.39
CA LYS A 55 7.26 15.39 3.67
C LYS A 55 8.10 14.13 3.47
N ALA A 56 7.79 13.32 2.47
CA ALA A 56 8.57 12.11 2.16
C ALA A 56 10.02 12.46 1.77
N ARG A 57 10.21 13.46 0.91
CA ARG A 57 11.53 13.94 0.48
C ARG A 57 12.39 14.40 1.66
N LEU A 58 11.82 15.26 2.52
CA LEU A 58 12.51 15.78 3.70
C LEU A 58 12.88 14.67 4.69
N ARG A 59 11.99 13.71 4.92
CA ARG A 59 12.27 12.56 5.81
C ARG A 59 13.32 11.62 5.24
N ALA A 60 13.34 11.37 3.94
CA ALA A 60 14.41 10.60 3.31
C ALA A 60 15.76 11.31 3.44
N GLY A 61 15.79 12.64 3.26
CA GLY A 61 16.99 13.47 3.46
C GLY A 61 17.50 13.41 4.90
N ALA A 62 16.61 13.46 5.89
CA ALA A 62 16.97 13.34 7.30
C ALA A 62 17.55 11.95 7.65
N LEU A 63 17.15 10.89 6.92
CA LEU A 63 17.71 9.54 7.05
C LEU A 63 18.99 9.32 6.23
N GLY A 64 19.43 10.32 5.45
CA GLY A 64 20.59 10.21 4.60
C GLY A 64 20.44 9.18 3.46
N ILE A 65 19.23 8.89 3.00
CA ILE A 65 18.98 7.89 1.95
C ILE A 65 18.58 8.55 0.63
N PRO A 66 18.97 7.98 -0.53
CA PRO A 66 18.48 8.41 -1.83
C PRO A 66 16.97 8.33 -1.91
N TRP A 67 16.34 9.38 -2.48
CA TRP A 67 14.88 9.45 -2.66
C TRP A 67 14.52 9.63 -4.13
N ARG A 68 13.50 8.92 -4.55
CA ARG A 68 12.90 8.96 -5.88
C ARG A 68 11.40 9.12 -5.77
N MET A 69 10.79 9.69 -6.80
CA MET A 69 9.34 9.80 -6.93
C MET A 69 8.91 9.28 -8.31
N ARG A 70 7.79 8.59 -8.34
CA ARG A 70 7.14 8.17 -9.58
C ARG A 70 5.65 8.52 -9.53
N SER A 71 5.17 9.27 -10.53
CA SER A 71 3.73 9.52 -10.67
C SER A 71 3.03 8.28 -11.24
N VAL A 72 1.96 7.89 -10.58
CA VAL A 72 1.08 6.78 -10.96
C VAL A 72 -0.40 7.21 -10.94
N ARG A 73 -0.67 8.51 -10.98
CA ARG A 73 -2.00 9.12 -10.78
C ARG A 73 -3.06 8.54 -11.70
N GLU A 74 -2.85 8.58 -12.99
CA GLU A 74 -3.81 8.08 -13.99
C GLU A 74 -4.09 6.59 -13.82
N ARG A 75 -3.02 5.81 -13.57
CA ARG A 75 -3.16 4.37 -13.33
C ARG A 75 -3.90 4.10 -12.03
N PHE A 76 -3.61 4.86 -10.96
CA PHE A 76 -4.28 4.75 -9.68
C PHE A 76 -5.76 5.12 -9.79
N GLU A 77 -6.10 6.19 -10.48
CA GLU A 77 -7.48 6.60 -10.74
C GLU A 77 -8.24 5.47 -11.42
N ARG A 78 -7.77 5.00 -12.56
CA ARG A 78 -8.43 3.95 -13.35
C ARG A 78 -8.52 2.60 -12.64
N GLU A 79 -7.40 2.13 -12.07
CA GLU A 79 -7.32 0.77 -11.55
C GLU A 79 -7.87 0.62 -10.13
N VAL A 80 -7.92 1.70 -9.35
CA VAL A 80 -8.28 1.63 -7.94
C VAL A 80 -9.52 2.46 -7.63
N VAL A 81 -9.55 3.73 -8.03
CA VAL A 81 -10.64 4.64 -7.68
C VAL A 81 -11.90 4.35 -8.50
N ASP A 82 -11.76 4.23 -9.82
CA ASP A 82 -12.89 3.87 -10.70
C ASP A 82 -13.40 2.46 -10.36
N TYR A 83 -12.50 1.49 -10.15
CA TYR A 83 -12.90 0.14 -9.70
C TYR A 83 -13.71 0.19 -8.39
N PHE A 84 -13.29 1.00 -7.43
CA PHE A 84 -14.00 1.17 -6.15
C PHE A 84 -15.41 1.71 -6.39
N THR A 85 -15.53 2.77 -7.16
CA THR A 85 -16.79 3.44 -7.47
C THR A 85 -17.74 2.51 -8.23
N ASP A 86 -17.26 1.90 -9.32
CA ASP A 86 -18.04 0.98 -10.16
C ASP A 86 -18.50 -0.25 -9.39
N SER A 87 -17.70 -0.75 -8.45
CA SER A 87 -18.10 -1.88 -7.63
C SER A 87 -19.28 -1.55 -6.74
N TYR A 88 -19.26 -0.41 -6.07
CA TYR A 88 -20.40 0.05 -5.26
C TYR A 88 -21.64 0.27 -6.10
N PHE A 89 -21.51 0.88 -7.27
CA PHE A 89 -22.67 1.11 -8.18
C PHE A 89 -23.26 -0.18 -8.72
N ARG A 90 -22.49 -1.28 -8.74
CA ARG A 90 -22.97 -2.62 -9.06
C ARG A 90 -23.46 -3.43 -7.84
N GLY A 91 -23.53 -2.82 -6.65
CA GLY A 91 -23.93 -3.49 -5.41
C GLY A 91 -22.87 -4.43 -4.83
N CYS A 92 -21.60 -4.26 -5.18
CA CYS A 92 -20.49 -5.07 -4.68
C CYS A 92 -19.61 -4.25 -3.73
N THR A 93 -19.15 -4.86 -2.63
CA THR A 93 -18.19 -4.22 -1.72
C THR A 93 -16.76 -4.45 -2.22
N PRO A 94 -16.03 -3.41 -2.65
CA PRO A 94 -14.69 -3.56 -3.19
C PRO A 94 -13.62 -3.72 -2.11
N ALA A 95 -12.47 -4.31 -2.49
CA ALA A 95 -11.24 -4.35 -1.70
C ALA A 95 -10.15 -3.48 -2.37
N PRO A 96 -10.24 -2.13 -2.32
CA PRO A 96 -9.36 -1.24 -3.08
C PRO A 96 -7.90 -1.35 -2.66
N CYS A 97 -7.61 -1.64 -1.38
CA CYS A 97 -6.24 -1.80 -0.90
C CYS A 97 -5.55 -3.03 -1.48
N THR A 98 -6.25 -4.17 -1.60
CA THR A 98 -5.73 -5.38 -2.26
C THR A 98 -5.39 -5.08 -3.72
N ARG A 99 -6.34 -4.47 -4.44
CA ARG A 99 -6.13 -4.09 -5.83
C ARG A 99 -5.02 -3.06 -6.02
N CYS A 100 -4.90 -2.07 -5.14
CA CYS A 100 -3.80 -1.11 -5.15
C CYS A 100 -2.44 -1.79 -4.96
N ASN A 101 -2.34 -2.73 -4.03
CA ASN A 101 -1.11 -3.47 -3.81
C ASN A 101 -0.74 -4.33 -5.02
N SER A 102 -1.67 -5.16 -5.53
CA SER A 102 -1.39 -6.09 -6.64
C SER A 102 -1.23 -5.40 -8.00
N ARG A 103 -1.89 -4.26 -8.24
CA ARG A 103 -1.88 -3.60 -9.55
C ARG A 103 -1.01 -2.35 -9.63
N ILE A 104 -0.76 -1.67 -8.53
CA ILE A 104 -0.01 -0.39 -8.52
C ILE A 104 1.28 -0.50 -7.71
N LYS A 105 1.19 -0.64 -6.38
CA LYS A 105 2.34 -0.45 -5.49
C LYS A 105 3.47 -1.43 -5.79
N TRP A 106 3.21 -2.73 -5.69
CA TRP A 106 4.26 -3.73 -5.83
C TRP A 106 4.78 -3.86 -7.27
N PRO A 107 3.94 -3.83 -8.34
CA PRO A 107 4.45 -3.83 -9.70
C PRO A 107 5.28 -2.59 -10.03
N CYS A 108 4.88 -1.40 -9.57
CA CYS A 108 5.67 -0.19 -9.79
C CYS A 108 6.99 -0.22 -9.02
N LEU A 109 6.97 -0.74 -7.78
CA LEU A 109 8.18 -0.90 -6.97
C LEU A 109 9.16 -1.90 -7.63
N ALA A 110 8.65 -3.03 -8.13
CA ALA A 110 9.46 -4.02 -8.83
C ALA A 110 10.08 -3.46 -10.12
N ALA A 111 9.27 -2.78 -10.95
CA ALA A 111 9.74 -2.19 -12.21
C ALA A 111 10.80 -1.10 -11.99
N GLU A 112 10.66 -0.28 -10.94
CA GLU A 112 11.67 0.72 -10.61
C GLU A 112 12.94 0.08 -10.05
N ALA A 113 12.79 -0.99 -9.25
CA ALA A 113 13.93 -1.77 -8.76
C ALA A 113 14.71 -2.41 -9.90
N ASP A 114 14.02 -2.95 -10.92
CA ASP A 114 14.64 -3.52 -12.12
C ASP A 114 15.43 -2.47 -12.90
N ALA A 115 14.84 -1.28 -13.08
CA ALA A 115 15.52 -0.16 -13.75
C ALA A 115 16.79 0.30 -13.01
N LEU A 116 16.85 0.09 -11.70
CA LEU A 116 18.01 0.42 -10.86
C LEU A 116 18.99 -0.76 -10.68
N GLY A 117 18.67 -1.93 -11.20
CA GLY A 117 19.40 -3.17 -10.96
C GLY A 117 19.40 -3.59 -9.50
N ILE A 118 18.31 -3.31 -8.76
CA ILE A 118 18.10 -3.67 -7.35
C ILE A 118 17.21 -4.92 -7.29
N ARG A 119 17.68 -5.98 -6.62
CA ARG A 119 16.91 -7.21 -6.46
C ARG A 119 15.81 -7.07 -5.41
N HIS A 120 16.17 -6.56 -4.23
CA HIS A 120 15.27 -6.57 -3.08
C HIS A 120 14.32 -5.38 -3.07
N ILE A 121 13.08 -5.66 -2.73
CA ILE A 121 12.03 -4.66 -2.56
C ILE A 121 11.39 -4.80 -1.17
N ALA A 122 10.97 -3.69 -0.58
CA ALA A 122 10.34 -3.66 0.73
C ALA A 122 9.28 -2.56 0.82
N THR A 123 8.46 -2.63 1.84
CA THR A 123 7.51 -1.57 2.22
C THR A 123 7.37 -1.51 3.73
N GLY A 124 6.73 -0.47 4.25
CA GLY A 124 6.32 -0.37 5.65
C GLY A 124 5.08 -1.18 6.04
N HIS A 125 4.64 -2.15 5.23
CA HIS A 125 3.50 -3.00 5.58
C HIS A 125 3.85 -4.04 6.64
N TYR A 126 2.90 -4.31 7.54
CA TYR A 126 2.98 -5.33 8.57
C TYR A 126 2.50 -6.68 8.04
N PHE A 127 3.43 -7.52 7.63
CA PHE A 127 3.19 -8.90 7.21
C PHE A 127 4.52 -9.67 7.22
N ARG A 128 4.46 -10.98 7.12
CA ARG A 128 5.63 -11.85 6.96
C ARG A 128 5.51 -12.67 5.69
N ILE A 129 6.62 -13.23 5.27
CA ILE A 129 6.68 -14.23 4.20
C ILE A 129 7.25 -15.52 4.79
N THR A 130 6.60 -16.64 4.49
CA THR A 130 7.07 -17.99 4.78
C THR A 130 7.28 -18.75 3.48
N SER A 131 8.17 -19.74 3.50
CA SER A 131 8.44 -20.61 2.36
C SER A 131 7.95 -22.02 2.67
N ALA A 132 7.22 -22.63 1.73
CA ALA A 132 6.76 -24.00 1.81
C ALA A 132 6.67 -24.59 0.39
N GLY A 133 7.17 -25.81 0.19
CA GLY A 133 7.12 -26.49 -1.11
C GLY A 133 7.76 -25.69 -2.26
N GLY A 134 8.83 -24.95 -1.99
CA GLY A 134 9.52 -24.11 -2.99
C GLY A 134 8.77 -22.81 -3.37
N LYS A 135 7.65 -22.52 -2.74
CA LYS A 135 6.85 -21.30 -2.94
C LYS A 135 6.91 -20.39 -1.72
N ARG A 136 6.65 -19.11 -1.93
CA ARG A 136 6.58 -18.10 -0.88
C ARG A 136 5.13 -17.66 -0.66
N TYR A 137 4.77 -17.48 0.61
CA TYR A 137 3.40 -17.15 1.02
C TYR A 137 3.40 -15.95 1.96
N VAL A 138 2.43 -15.07 1.75
CA VAL A 138 2.13 -13.99 2.69
C VAL A 138 1.51 -14.60 3.96
N THR A 139 2.06 -14.25 5.11
CA THR A 139 1.57 -14.69 6.42
C THR A 139 1.43 -13.50 7.37
N ARG A 140 0.67 -13.70 8.44
CA ARG A 140 0.37 -12.64 9.40
C ARG A 140 1.62 -12.07 10.06
N ALA A 141 1.59 -10.76 10.32
CA ALA A 141 2.58 -10.08 11.14
C ALA A 141 2.54 -10.55 12.60
N ALA A 142 3.59 -10.23 13.35
CA ALA A 142 3.62 -10.47 14.81
C ALA A 142 2.60 -9.58 15.54
N ASP A 143 2.40 -8.34 15.10
CA ASP A 143 1.34 -7.46 15.61
C ASP A 143 0.02 -7.74 14.91
N ASN A 144 -0.84 -8.56 15.52
CA ASN A 144 -2.16 -8.91 14.99
C ASN A 144 -3.10 -7.71 14.81
N ARG A 145 -2.89 -6.60 15.55
CA ARG A 145 -3.72 -5.39 15.45
C ARG A 145 -3.35 -4.53 14.24
N LYS A 146 -2.16 -4.72 13.72
CA LYS A 146 -1.61 -3.97 12.57
C LYS A 146 -1.38 -4.85 11.36
N ASP A 147 -1.72 -6.14 11.45
CA ASP A 147 -1.56 -7.08 10.34
C ASP A 147 -2.24 -6.59 9.06
N GLN A 148 -1.48 -6.60 7.98
CA GLN A 148 -1.90 -6.14 6.65
C GLN A 148 -1.80 -7.25 5.60
N SER A 149 -1.57 -8.50 6.02
CA SER A 149 -1.45 -9.65 5.12
C SER A 149 -2.68 -9.83 4.23
N TYR A 150 -3.88 -9.49 4.73
CA TYR A 150 -5.12 -9.52 3.95
C TYR A 150 -5.07 -8.68 2.67
N TYR A 151 -4.31 -7.58 2.65
CA TYR A 151 -4.22 -6.71 1.47
C TYR A 151 -3.17 -7.16 0.45
N LEU A 152 -2.46 -8.29 0.72
CA LEU A 152 -1.27 -8.72 -0.04
C LEU A 152 -1.41 -10.15 -0.61
N TRP A 153 -2.54 -10.81 -0.43
CA TRP A 153 -2.74 -12.20 -0.87
C TRP A 153 -2.67 -12.39 -2.38
N ASP A 154 -2.94 -11.33 -3.16
CA ASP A 154 -2.96 -11.34 -4.64
C ASP A 154 -1.58 -10.97 -5.24
N LEU A 155 -0.50 -11.06 -4.48
CA LEU A 155 0.85 -10.82 -4.98
C LEU A 155 1.42 -12.06 -5.65
N PRO A 156 1.95 -11.93 -6.89
CA PRO A 156 2.52 -13.06 -7.62
C PRO A 156 3.89 -13.48 -7.05
N GLN A 157 4.32 -14.72 -7.33
CA GLN A 157 5.53 -15.32 -6.79
C GLN A 157 6.80 -14.52 -7.13
N GLU A 158 6.91 -14.02 -8.35
CA GLU A 158 8.05 -13.20 -8.79
C GLU A 158 8.23 -11.92 -7.97
N ILE A 159 7.15 -11.38 -7.43
CA ILE A 159 7.20 -10.27 -6.47
C ILE A 159 7.63 -10.81 -5.09
N LEU A 160 6.96 -11.86 -4.59
CA LEU A 160 7.22 -12.41 -3.26
C LEU A 160 8.66 -12.88 -3.08
N ASP A 161 9.31 -13.37 -4.15
CA ASP A 161 10.69 -13.84 -4.15
C ASP A 161 11.73 -12.74 -3.89
N ARG A 162 11.33 -11.48 -4.05
CA ARG A 162 12.19 -10.30 -3.89
C ARG A 162 11.90 -9.53 -2.60
N VAL A 163 10.79 -9.85 -1.93
CA VAL A 163 10.27 -9.05 -0.82
C VAL A 163 11.03 -9.30 0.48
N LEU A 164 11.46 -8.21 1.11
CA LEU A 164 11.87 -8.16 2.51
C LEU A 164 10.72 -7.59 3.36
N THR A 165 10.54 -8.14 4.56
CA THR A 165 9.44 -7.78 5.47
C THR A 165 9.95 -7.16 6.76
N PRO A 166 10.55 -5.94 6.73
CA PRO A 166 11.17 -5.33 7.91
C PRO A 166 10.19 -5.16 9.07
N MET A 167 8.91 -4.91 8.77
CA MET A 167 7.87 -4.70 9.77
C MET A 167 7.20 -5.99 10.26
N GLY A 168 7.56 -7.15 9.71
CA GLY A 168 6.86 -8.42 9.95
C GLY A 168 6.89 -8.92 11.40
N THR A 169 7.95 -8.62 12.13
CA THR A 169 8.15 -9.03 13.54
C THR A 169 7.95 -7.89 14.54
N VAL A 170 7.63 -6.70 14.05
CA VAL A 170 7.55 -5.48 14.85
C VAL A 170 6.18 -5.34 15.51
N ILE A 171 6.19 -4.97 16.80
CA ILE A 171 4.99 -4.52 17.52
C ILE A 171 4.93 -3.00 17.42
N LYS A 172 3.88 -2.47 16.78
CA LYS A 172 3.79 -1.04 16.44
C LYS A 172 3.90 -0.12 17.65
N ARG A 173 3.37 -0.51 18.80
CA ARG A 173 3.45 0.29 20.03
C ARG A 173 4.90 0.66 20.39
N ASN A 174 5.84 -0.24 20.17
CA ASN A 174 7.25 -0.01 20.50
C ASN A 174 7.91 1.05 19.62
N ILE A 175 7.41 1.24 18.38
CA ILE A 175 7.91 2.27 17.45
C ILE A 175 7.30 3.65 17.75
N VAL A 176 6.02 3.69 18.12
CA VAL A 176 5.29 4.96 18.36
C VAL A 176 5.81 5.68 19.59
N GLU A 177 6.33 4.96 20.58
CA GLU A 177 6.95 5.55 21.77
C GLU A 177 8.23 6.34 21.42
N GLU A 178 8.92 5.95 20.35
CA GLU A 178 10.15 6.62 19.88
C GLU A 178 9.88 7.77 18.89
N LEU A 179 8.74 7.78 18.22
CA LEU A 179 8.42 8.73 17.13
C LEU A 179 7.18 9.56 17.47
N ALA A 180 7.39 10.84 17.80
CA ALA A 180 6.37 11.76 18.33
C ALA A 180 5.21 12.16 17.39
N ASP A 181 5.20 11.79 16.12
CA ASP A 181 4.16 12.16 15.13
C ASP A 181 3.07 11.08 15.02
N ARG A 182 1.90 11.35 15.59
CA ARG A 182 0.86 10.36 15.93
C ARG A 182 -0.30 10.25 14.94
N ARG A 183 -0.30 10.90 13.79
CA ARG A 183 -1.42 10.80 12.85
C ARG A 183 -1.27 9.58 11.95
N GLU A 184 -2.05 8.55 12.24
CA GLU A 184 -2.22 7.40 11.36
C GLU A 184 -3.30 7.68 10.31
N SER A 185 -3.05 7.25 9.08
CA SER A 185 -4.09 7.23 8.04
C SER A 185 -5.07 6.11 8.36
N MET A 186 -6.26 6.45 8.82
CA MET A 186 -7.35 5.50 9.06
C MET A 186 -8.21 5.39 7.79
N GLY A 187 -8.48 4.16 7.36
CA GLY A 187 -9.37 3.91 6.22
C GLY A 187 -8.69 3.96 4.84
N VAL A 188 -9.51 4.14 3.82
CA VAL A 188 -9.07 4.15 2.42
C VAL A 188 -8.42 5.49 2.07
N CYS A 189 -7.19 5.47 1.58
CA CYS A 189 -6.33 6.66 1.46
C CYS A 189 -6.90 7.78 0.58
N PHE A 190 -7.64 7.47 -0.49
CA PHE A 190 -8.21 8.46 -1.40
C PHE A 190 -9.53 9.07 -0.90
N LEU A 191 -10.12 8.51 0.16
CA LEU A 191 -11.28 9.13 0.82
C LEU A 191 -10.89 10.33 1.68
N GLU A 192 -9.64 10.43 2.12
CA GLU A 192 -9.11 11.56 2.92
C GLU A 192 -9.94 11.90 4.15
N GLY A 193 -10.48 10.86 4.79
CA GLY A 193 -11.38 11.01 5.94
C GLY A 193 -12.82 11.37 5.61
N ARG A 194 -13.16 11.56 4.32
CA ARG A 194 -14.54 11.79 3.89
C ARG A 194 -15.36 10.50 4.04
N PRO A 195 -16.64 10.58 4.42
CA PRO A 195 -17.55 9.45 4.40
C PRO A 195 -17.62 8.83 2.99
N CYS A 196 -17.63 7.50 2.90
CA CYS A 196 -17.73 6.78 1.63
C CYS A 196 -18.94 7.22 0.81
N ARG A 197 -20.09 7.45 1.46
CA ARG A 197 -21.33 7.93 0.82
C ARG A 197 -21.13 9.25 0.08
N ASP A 198 -20.44 10.21 0.70
CA ASP A 198 -20.22 11.53 0.10
C ASP A 198 -19.24 11.45 -1.07
N PHE A 199 -18.25 10.57 -0.97
CA PHE A 199 -17.36 10.28 -2.08
C PHE A 199 -18.12 9.67 -3.26
N LEU A 200 -18.97 8.65 -3.04
CA LEU A 200 -19.77 8.03 -4.10
C LEU A 200 -20.73 9.03 -4.75
N ARG A 201 -21.39 9.90 -3.96
CA ARG A 201 -22.23 10.99 -4.51
C ARG A 201 -21.45 11.93 -5.43
N SER A 202 -20.21 12.28 -5.07
CA SER A 202 -19.37 13.15 -5.89
C SER A 202 -18.89 12.47 -7.19
N ARG A 203 -18.99 11.15 -7.29
CA ARG A 203 -18.58 10.33 -8.45
C ARG A 203 -19.72 9.86 -9.31
N ASP A 204 -20.97 10.09 -8.92
CA ASP A 204 -22.14 9.64 -9.66
C ASP A 204 -22.34 10.50 -10.93
N LYS A 205 -21.89 9.96 -12.07
CA LYS A 205 -22.08 10.54 -13.41
C LYS A 205 -23.24 9.93 -14.16
N THR A 206 -23.87 8.88 -13.62
CA THR A 206 -24.85 8.04 -14.33
C THR A 206 -26.23 8.06 -13.67
N GLU A 207 -26.41 8.87 -12.65
CA GLU A 207 -27.61 8.86 -11.79
C GLU A 207 -27.88 7.45 -11.19
N ALA A 208 -26.82 6.68 -10.92
CA ALA A 208 -26.94 5.35 -10.34
C ALA A 208 -27.44 5.39 -8.88
N LEU A 209 -27.33 6.55 -8.23
CA LEU A 209 -27.82 6.78 -6.87
C LEU A 209 -29.29 7.24 -6.90
N ARG A 210 -30.18 6.37 -7.40
CA ARG A 210 -31.61 6.66 -7.41
C ARG A 210 -32.29 6.09 -6.18
N PRO A 211 -33.22 6.84 -5.55
CA PRO A 211 -34.07 6.31 -4.50
C PRO A 211 -34.84 5.07 -5.00
N GLY A 212 -34.97 4.09 -4.11
CA GLY A 212 -35.69 2.86 -4.43
C GLY A 212 -36.34 2.25 -3.19
N PRO A 213 -37.23 1.25 -3.35
CA PRO A 213 -37.87 0.57 -2.23
C PRO A 213 -36.91 -0.39 -1.51
N ILE A 214 -36.99 -0.42 -0.19
CA ILE A 214 -36.46 -1.52 0.63
C ILE A 214 -37.60 -2.51 0.79
N ILE A 215 -37.39 -3.78 0.40
CA ILE A 215 -38.37 -4.83 0.45
C ILE A 215 -37.87 -6.04 1.27
N ASP A 216 -38.78 -6.79 1.89
CA ASP A 216 -38.45 -8.07 2.52
C ASP A 216 -38.45 -9.23 1.50
N SER A 217 -38.14 -10.44 1.94
CA SER A 217 -38.13 -11.65 1.10
C SER A 217 -39.50 -12.05 0.56
N ALA A 218 -40.58 -11.52 1.11
CA ALA A 218 -41.96 -11.74 0.65
C ALA A 218 -42.43 -10.63 -0.31
N GLY A 219 -41.60 -9.61 -0.56
CA GLY A 219 -41.92 -8.50 -1.44
C GLY A 219 -42.62 -7.32 -0.78
N HIS A 220 -42.83 -7.34 0.54
CA HIS A 220 -43.43 -6.21 1.25
C HIS A 220 -42.47 -5.05 1.37
N ARG A 221 -42.96 -3.84 1.11
CA ARG A 221 -42.16 -2.61 1.21
C ARG A 221 -41.95 -2.26 2.70
N LEU A 222 -40.66 -2.21 3.09
CA LEU A 222 -40.22 -1.82 4.44
C LEU A 222 -39.83 -0.37 4.55
N GLY A 223 -39.45 0.26 3.41
CA GLY A 223 -38.99 1.64 3.41
C GLY A 223 -38.49 2.11 2.05
N THR A 224 -37.69 3.16 2.06
CA THR A 224 -37.04 3.74 0.85
C THR A 224 -35.58 4.04 1.16
N HIS A 225 -34.68 3.72 0.23
CA HIS A 225 -33.26 4.11 0.27
C HIS A 225 -32.99 5.23 -0.74
N ASP A 226 -31.95 6.05 -0.49
CA ASP A 226 -31.53 7.18 -1.37
C ASP A 226 -30.62 6.75 -2.53
N GLY A 227 -30.34 5.47 -2.63
CA GLY A 227 -29.47 4.85 -3.64
C GLY A 227 -28.86 3.58 -3.06
N ALA A 228 -29.03 2.43 -3.71
CA ALA A 228 -28.58 1.13 -3.21
C ALA A 228 -27.07 1.09 -2.91
N ALA A 229 -26.25 1.77 -3.72
CA ALA A 229 -24.81 1.84 -3.55
C ALA A 229 -24.34 2.60 -2.29
N LEU A 230 -25.24 3.23 -1.54
CA LEU A 230 -24.90 3.98 -0.33
C LEU A 230 -25.02 3.15 0.96
N TYR A 231 -25.40 1.85 0.85
CA TYR A 231 -25.65 0.98 2.00
C TYR A 231 -24.79 -0.29 1.99
#